data_4da4701fb1d2afb21acb9b6f95e623bb
#
_entry.id   4da4701fb1d2afb21acb9b6f95e623bb
#
_cell.length_a   1.000
_cell.length_b   1.000
_cell.length_c   1.000
_cell.angle_alpha   90.00
_cell.angle_beta   90.00
_cell.angle_gamma   90.00
#
_symmetry.space_group_name_H-M   'P 1'
#
loop_
_entity.id
_entity.type
_entity.pdbx_description
1 polymer ?
#
loop_
_entity_poly.entity_id
_entity_poly.type
_entity_poly.pdbx_seq_one_letter_code
_entity_poly.pdbx_strand_id
1 'polypeptide(L)'
;MSDPYYLGRLTKMNNRLLETIDANKKKKGYTVNESGEVKDEDLFYSIISKFKGKVILVDFWATWCGPCKMAMKQMKPMKKDLEGKDIVYVFIAGENSPKETWDNTIPDIHGEHYRVTAAQWKYLSKQFSIQGVPTYIIVDKEGAVIQKHTGFPGVDTVKKELMTRS
;
A
#
# COMPACT_ATOMS: atom_id res chain seq x y z
N MET A 1 -3.12 25.93 13.49
CA MET A 1 -3.13 25.85 13.43
C MET A 1 -3.04 25.79 13.81
N SER A 2 -2.62 25.20 13.88
CA SER A 2 -2.41 24.91 13.99
C SER A 2 -2.09 24.90 14.21
N ASP A 3 -1.72 24.80 14.25
CA ASP A 3 -1.12 24.76 14.28
C ASP A 3 -0.92 25.10 14.49
N PRO A 4 -0.99 25.43 14.59
CA PRO A 4 -0.43 25.73 14.65
C PRO A 4 0.15 26.05 15.04
N TYR A 5 0.24 26.42 15.62
CA TYR A 5 1.42 26.25 16.11
C TYR A 5 1.45 26.19 17.54
N TYR A 6 0.76 26.05 18.36
CA TYR A 6 0.79 25.58 19.31
C TYR A 6 0.54 25.14 20.05
N LEU A 7 -0.54 26.18 20.85
CA LEU A 7 -0.37 25.01 20.33
C LEU A 7 0.54 25.40 19.47
N GLY A 8 0.28 26.42 19.27
CA GLY A 8 0.98 27.33 19.09
C GLY A 8 2.36 26.99 18.65
N ARG A 9 3.26 27.44 19.43
CA ARG A 9 4.66 27.15 19.23
C ARG A 9 4.98 25.67 19.24
N LEU A 10 4.39 24.96 20.17
CA LEU A 10 4.56 23.51 20.26
C LEU A 10 3.99 22.81 19.05
N THR A 11 2.83 23.24 18.59
CA THR A 11 2.21 22.70 17.39
C THR A 11 3.07 22.97 16.16
N LYS A 12 3.68 24.15 16.10
CA LYS A 12 4.57 24.50 15.00
C LYS A 12 5.79 23.58 14.95
N MET A 13 6.37 23.28 16.10
CA MET A 13 7.49 22.35 16.17
C MET A 13 7.08 20.95 15.80
N ASN A 14 5.92 20.51 16.23
CA ASN A 14 5.39 19.20 15.87
C ASN A 14 5.14 19.10 14.37
N ASN A 15 4.60 20.15 13.76
CA ASN A 15 4.37 20.17 12.32
C ASN A 15 5.68 20.06 11.55
N ARG A 16 6.73 20.73 12.00
CA ARG A 16 8.04 20.62 11.38
C ARG A 16 8.58 19.20 11.48
N LEU A 17 8.42 18.57 12.63
CA LEU A 17 8.88 17.20 12.84
C LEU A 17 8.13 16.25 11.93
N LEU A 18 6.83 16.40 11.82
CA LEU A 18 6.00 15.58 10.95
C LEU A 18 6.39 15.76 9.48
N GLU A 19 6.61 16.99 9.06
CA GLU A 19 7.05 17.28 7.68
C GLU A 19 8.39 16.61 7.39
N THR A 20 9.31 16.64 8.34
CA THR A 20 10.62 16.02 8.20
C THR A 20 10.49 14.49 8.07
N ILE A 21 9.62 13.91 8.89
CA ILE A 21 9.36 12.47 8.84
C ILE A 21 8.78 12.08 7.49
N ASP A 22 7.79 12.84 7.00
CA ASP A 22 7.17 12.58 5.71
C ASP A 22 8.17 12.69 4.57
N ALA A 23 9.00 13.72 4.60
CA ALA A 23 10.04 13.90 3.60
C ALA A 23 11.03 12.74 3.60
N ASN A 24 11.40 12.26 4.80
CA ASN A 24 12.29 11.12 4.93
C ASN A 24 11.65 9.83 4.42
N LYS A 25 10.35 9.64 4.68
CA LYS A 25 9.61 8.49 4.18
C LYS A 25 9.60 8.47 2.66
N LYS A 26 9.31 9.60 2.04
CA LYS A 26 9.32 9.72 0.58
C LYS A 26 10.70 9.48 0.01
N LYS A 27 11.75 9.97 0.65
CA LYS A 27 13.13 9.73 0.25
C LYS A 27 13.47 8.25 0.24
N LYS A 28 12.89 7.50 1.19
CA LYS A 28 13.13 6.06 1.31
C LYS A 28 12.23 5.23 0.42
N GLY A 29 11.32 5.88 -0.32
CA GLY A 29 10.48 5.20 -1.29
C GLY A 29 9.21 4.58 -0.72
N TYR A 30 8.87 4.87 0.54
CA TYR A 30 7.62 4.37 1.10
C TYR A 30 6.78 5.50 1.67
N THR A 31 5.47 5.34 1.63
CA THR A 31 4.52 6.32 2.15
C THR A 31 3.49 5.61 3.02
N VAL A 32 3.21 6.19 4.18
CA VAL A 32 2.13 5.71 5.04
C VAL A 32 0.90 6.54 4.74
N ASN A 33 -0.19 5.87 4.44
CA ASN A 33 -1.45 6.50 4.08
C ASN A 33 -2.53 6.16 5.08
N GLU A 34 -3.50 7.05 5.24
CA GLU A 34 -4.69 6.79 6.03
C GLU A 34 -5.91 6.84 5.13
N SER A 35 -6.83 5.91 5.36
CA SER A 35 -8.03 5.81 4.54
C SER A 35 -9.07 6.89 4.85
N GLY A 36 -8.92 7.56 6.00
CA GLY A 36 -9.89 8.56 6.42
C GLY A 36 -11.21 7.94 6.83
N GLU A 37 -12.23 8.78 6.88
CA GLU A 37 -13.57 8.34 7.25
C GLU A 37 -14.37 8.01 5.99
N VAL A 38 -14.26 6.76 5.55
CA VAL A 38 -15.02 6.27 4.40
C VAL A 38 -15.75 5.01 4.80
N LYS A 39 -16.86 4.76 4.11
CA LYS A 39 -17.61 3.52 4.32
C LYS A 39 -16.78 2.34 3.84
N ASP A 40 -16.96 1.19 4.47
CA ASP A 40 -16.22 -0.01 4.09
C ASP A 40 -16.42 -0.35 2.61
N GLU A 41 -17.62 -0.15 2.10
CA GLU A 41 -17.94 -0.42 0.69
C GLU A 41 -17.23 0.50 -0.28
N ASP A 42 -16.80 1.68 0.18
CA ASP A 42 -16.10 2.67 -0.65
C ASP A 42 -14.60 2.67 -0.43
N LEU A 43 -14.12 1.88 0.53
CA LEU A 43 -12.72 1.92 0.95
C LEU A 43 -11.76 1.63 -0.20
N PHE A 44 -11.98 0.55 -0.92
CA PHE A 44 -11.06 0.14 -1.99
C PHE A 44 -10.97 1.23 -3.06
N TYR A 45 -12.11 1.76 -3.46
CA TYR A 45 -12.14 2.81 -4.49
C TYR A 45 -11.52 4.10 -3.99
N SER A 46 -11.68 4.43 -2.70
CA SER A 46 -11.03 5.62 -2.15
C SER A 46 -9.51 5.49 -2.17
N ILE A 47 -9.00 4.28 -2.00
CA ILE A 47 -7.57 4.03 -2.06
C ILE A 47 -7.06 4.16 -3.49
N ILE A 48 -7.67 3.42 -4.42
CA ILE A 48 -7.16 3.39 -5.80
C ILE A 48 -7.37 4.70 -6.54
N SER A 49 -8.40 5.47 -6.18
CA SER A 49 -8.68 6.74 -6.85
C SER A 49 -7.56 7.77 -6.67
N LYS A 50 -6.75 7.62 -5.63
CA LYS A 50 -5.60 8.51 -5.40
C LYS A 50 -4.51 8.31 -6.45
N PHE A 51 -4.55 7.19 -7.16
CA PHE A 51 -3.50 6.81 -8.12
C PHE A 51 -4.09 6.63 -9.52
N LYS A 52 -5.17 7.34 -9.80
CA LYS A 52 -5.82 7.28 -11.11
C LYS A 52 -4.84 7.65 -12.21
N GLY A 53 -4.90 6.93 -13.32
CA GLY A 53 -3.97 7.13 -14.42
C GLY A 53 -2.74 6.25 -14.34
N LYS A 54 -2.63 5.46 -13.28
CA LYS A 54 -1.50 4.53 -13.10
C LYS A 54 -2.02 3.11 -12.94
N VAL A 55 -1.21 2.16 -13.33
CA VAL A 55 -1.49 0.75 -13.05
C VAL A 55 -1.13 0.50 -11.60
N ILE A 56 -1.99 -0.18 -10.87
CA ILE A 56 -1.79 -0.42 -9.45
C ILE A 56 -1.67 -1.91 -9.18
N LEU A 57 -0.61 -2.30 -8.50
CA LEU A 57 -0.49 -3.64 -7.93
C LEU A 57 -0.86 -3.52 -6.46
N VAL A 58 -1.99 -4.10 -6.08
CA VAL A 58 -2.45 -4.11 -4.69
C VAL A 58 -2.05 -5.44 -4.06
N ASP A 59 -1.29 -5.36 -2.99
CA ASP A 59 -0.73 -6.51 -2.28
C ASP A 59 -1.37 -6.58 -0.90
N PHE A 60 -2.20 -7.60 -0.67
CA PHE A 60 -2.77 -7.88 0.64
C PHE A 60 -1.81 -8.81 1.39
N TRP A 61 -1.29 -8.34 2.51
CA TRP A 61 -0.21 -9.03 3.21
C TRP A 61 -0.36 -8.91 4.73
N ALA A 62 0.56 -9.53 5.45
CA ALA A 62 0.64 -9.41 6.91
C ALA A 62 2.10 -9.48 7.34
N THR A 63 2.41 -8.82 8.45
CA THR A 63 3.79 -8.77 8.96
C THR A 63 4.31 -10.15 9.35
N TRP A 64 3.42 -11.06 9.73
CA TRP A 64 3.77 -12.42 10.13
C TRP A 64 3.80 -13.40 8.95
N CYS A 65 3.51 -12.93 7.75
CA CYS A 65 3.41 -13.78 6.56
C CYS A 65 4.77 -13.93 5.89
N GLY A 66 5.42 -15.08 6.10
CA GLY A 66 6.71 -15.38 5.47
C GLY A 66 6.66 -15.35 3.95
N PRO A 67 5.71 -16.06 3.32
CA PRO A 67 5.58 -16.04 1.86
C PRO A 67 5.35 -14.66 1.28
N CYS A 68 4.63 -13.79 2.00
CA CYS A 68 4.41 -12.40 1.57
C CYS A 68 5.74 -11.66 1.48
N LYS A 69 6.55 -11.77 2.52
CA LYS A 69 7.83 -11.06 2.60
C LYS A 69 8.84 -11.62 1.61
N MET A 70 8.81 -12.92 1.37
CA MET A 70 9.65 -13.55 0.38
C MET A 70 9.31 -13.05 -1.03
N ALA A 71 8.01 -12.96 -1.34
CA ALA A 71 7.56 -12.44 -2.63
C ALA A 71 7.97 -11.00 -2.83
N MET A 72 7.84 -10.17 -1.79
CA MET A 72 8.27 -8.77 -1.84
C MET A 72 9.74 -8.65 -2.16
N LYS A 73 10.56 -9.50 -1.55
CA LYS A 73 11.99 -9.53 -1.78
C LYS A 73 12.31 -9.91 -3.23
N GLN A 74 11.60 -10.90 -3.75
CA GLN A 74 11.77 -11.33 -5.13
C GLN A 74 11.35 -10.27 -6.14
N MET A 75 10.39 -9.42 -5.77
CA MET A 75 9.91 -8.36 -6.65
C MET A 75 10.77 -7.10 -6.64
N LYS A 76 11.75 -6.97 -5.74
CA LYS A 76 12.60 -5.79 -5.69
C LYS A 76 13.30 -5.49 -7.02
N PRO A 77 13.96 -6.46 -7.66
CA PRO A 77 14.59 -6.19 -8.97
C PRO A 77 13.58 -5.79 -10.03
N MET A 78 12.39 -6.41 -10.01
CA MET A 78 11.32 -6.06 -10.94
C MET A 78 10.90 -4.59 -10.76
N LYS A 79 10.72 -4.16 -9.51
CA LYS A 79 10.31 -2.78 -9.22
C LYS A 79 11.37 -1.80 -9.72
N LYS A 80 12.64 -2.16 -9.62
CA LYS A 80 13.72 -1.34 -10.14
C LYS A 80 13.67 -1.28 -11.67
N ASP A 81 13.42 -2.41 -12.32
CA ASP A 81 13.30 -2.47 -13.77
C ASP A 81 12.13 -1.64 -14.29
N LEU A 82 11.08 -1.52 -13.48
CA LEU A 82 9.87 -0.80 -13.87
C LEU A 82 9.87 0.67 -13.41
N GLU A 83 10.97 1.15 -12.86
CA GLU A 83 11.10 2.56 -12.49
C GLU A 83 10.82 3.46 -13.69
N GLY A 84 10.13 4.57 -13.43
CA GLY A 84 9.78 5.52 -14.48
C GLY A 84 8.52 5.19 -15.24
N LYS A 85 7.94 4.02 -15.02
CA LYS A 85 6.65 3.66 -15.62
C LYS A 85 5.51 4.09 -14.70
N ASP A 86 4.32 4.21 -15.27
CA ASP A 86 3.13 4.64 -14.53
C ASP A 86 2.54 3.47 -13.71
N ILE A 87 3.29 3.03 -12.71
CA ILE A 87 2.92 1.90 -11.85
C ILE A 87 3.05 2.31 -10.40
N VAL A 88 2.05 1.96 -9.61
CA VAL A 88 2.04 2.20 -8.17
C VAL A 88 1.85 0.86 -7.45
N TYR A 89 2.57 0.68 -6.37
CA TYR A 89 2.46 -0.52 -5.52
C TYR A 89 1.76 -0.12 -4.23
N VAL A 90 0.60 -0.72 -3.97
CA VAL A 90 -0.21 -0.46 -2.78
C VAL A 90 -0.20 -1.71 -1.91
N PHE A 91 0.15 -1.55 -0.64
CA PHE A 91 0.23 -2.65 0.30
C PHE A 91 -0.82 -2.45 1.39
N ILE A 92 -1.70 -3.43 1.56
CA ILE A 92 -2.77 -3.37 2.54
C ILE A 92 -2.58 -4.47 3.58
N ALA A 93 -2.46 -4.08 4.85
CA ALA A 93 -2.39 -4.99 5.98
C ALA A 93 -3.51 -4.69 6.95
N GLY A 94 -3.90 -5.68 7.75
CA GLY A 94 -4.95 -5.52 8.73
C GLY A 94 -4.42 -5.32 10.15
N GLU A 95 -5.32 -5.28 11.11
CA GLU A 95 -4.96 -5.09 12.51
C GLU A 95 -4.21 -6.28 13.11
N ASN A 96 -4.32 -7.45 12.50
CA ASN A 96 -3.54 -8.62 12.94
C ASN A 96 -2.05 -8.47 12.62
N SER A 97 -1.68 -7.42 11.89
CA SER A 97 -0.31 -6.96 11.80
C SER A 97 -0.17 -5.85 12.84
N PRO A 98 0.46 -6.12 14.00
CA PRO A 98 0.54 -5.12 15.08
C PRO A 98 1.19 -3.84 14.57
N LYS A 99 0.67 -2.70 15.01
CA LYS A 99 1.11 -1.42 14.47
C LYS A 99 2.61 -1.20 14.64
N GLU A 100 3.17 -1.54 15.79
CA GLU A 100 4.60 -1.36 16.01
C GLU A 100 5.44 -2.22 15.05
N THR A 101 5.04 -3.49 14.88
CA THR A 101 5.72 -4.38 13.95
C THR A 101 5.57 -3.88 12.53
N TRP A 102 4.37 -3.44 12.17
CA TRP A 102 4.09 -2.88 10.84
C TRP A 102 4.96 -1.64 10.57
N ASP A 103 4.98 -0.70 11.55
CA ASP A 103 5.79 0.51 11.43
C ASP A 103 7.28 0.20 11.23
N ASN A 104 7.76 -0.88 11.83
CA ASN A 104 9.17 -1.27 11.74
C ASN A 104 9.48 -2.07 10.48
N THR A 105 8.48 -2.66 9.87
CA THR A 105 8.66 -3.52 8.69
C THR A 105 8.58 -2.74 7.36
N ILE A 106 7.63 -1.81 7.26
CA ILE A 106 7.33 -1.15 5.98
C ILE A 106 8.43 -0.25 5.42
N PRO A 107 9.38 0.30 6.22
CA PRO A 107 10.43 1.13 5.60
C PRO A 107 11.26 0.41 4.53
N ASP A 108 11.35 -0.92 4.62
CA ASP A 108 12.08 -1.72 3.63
C ASP A 108 11.20 -2.14 2.45
N ILE A 109 9.93 -1.75 2.45
CA ILE A 109 8.98 -2.11 1.40
C ILE A 109 8.54 -0.84 0.69
N HIS A 110 9.10 -0.60 -0.48
CA HIS A 110 8.80 0.61 -1.23
C HIS A 110 7.41 0.56 -1.83
N GLY A 111 6.61 1.59 -1.57
CA GLY A 111 5.25 1.70 -2.07
C GLY A 111 4.36 2.47 -1.12
N GLU A 112 3.06 2.38 -1.37
CA GLU A 112 2.01 3.07 -0.60
C GLU A 112 1.40 2.11 0.40
N HIS A 113 1.51 2.41 1.67
CA HIS A 113 1.12 1.49 2.74
C HIS A 113 -0.15 1.92 3.44
N TYR A 114 -1.06 0.97 3.60
CA TYR A 114 -2.30 1.14 4.35
C TYR A 114 -2.41 0.05 5.40
N ARG A 115 -2.81 0.43 6.61
CA ARG A 115 -3.16 -0.52 7.65
C ARG A 115 -4.63 -0.29 7.99
N VAL A 116 -5.45 -1.28 7.71
CA VAL A 116 -6.91 -1.16 7.83
C VAL A 116 -7.41 -1.86 9.09
N THR A 117 -8.61 -1.51 9.52
CA THR A 117 -9.22 -2.13 10.70
C THR A 117 -9.63 -3.57 10.38
N ALA A 118 -9.91 -4.33 11.45
CA ALA A 118 -10.39 -5.71 11.27
C ALA A 118 -11.68 -5.75 10.47
N ALA A 119 -12.58 -4.81 10.71
CA ALA A 119 -13.84 -4.72 9.97
C ALA A 119 -13.60 -4.42 8.50
N GLN A 120 -12.70 -3.47 8.22
CA GLN A 120 -12.34 -3.12 6.85
C GLN A 120 -11.69 -4.29 6.13
N TRP A 121 -10.79 -4.99 6.80
CA TRP A 121 -10.14 -6.17 6.23
C TRP A 121 -11.17 -7.25 5.89
N LYS A 122 -12.11 -7.47 6.79
CA LYS A 122 -13.17 -8.44 6.58
C LYS A 122 -14.02 -8.08 5.38
N TYR A 123 -14.35 -6.80 5.24
CA TYR A 123 -15.13 -6.34 4.09
C TYR A 123 -14.37 -6.55 2.78
N LEU A 124 -13.10 -6.15 2.74
CA LEU A 124 -12.27 -6.31 1.54
C LEU A 124 -12.10 -7.78 1.19
N SER A 125 -11.91 -8.63 2.20
CA SER A 125 -11.77 -10.07 1.98
C SER A 125 -13.02 -10.66 1.33
N LYS A 126 -14.18 -10.18 1.75
CA LYS A 126 -15.44 -10.63 1.19
C LYS A 126 -15.65 -10.07 -0.22
N GLN A 127 -15.33 -8.80 -0.41
CA GLN A 127 -15.49 -8.11 -1.69
C GLN A 127 -14.67 -8.78 -2.80
N PHE A 128 -13.46 -9.19 -2.49
CA PHE A 128 -12.54 -9.77 -3.48
C PHE A 128 -12.27 -11.25 -3.29
N SER A 129 -13.04 -11.91 -2.43
CA SER A 129 -12.88 -13.34 -2.14
C SER A 129 -11.44 -13.68 -1.73
N ILE A 130 -10.89 -12.88 -0.81
CA ILE A 130 -9.55 -13.10 -0.29
C ILE A 130 -9.61 -14.20 0.77
N GLN A 131 -8.91 -15.30 0.51
CA GLN A 131 -8.91 -16.44 1.41
C GLN A 131 -7.64 -16.55 2.24
N GLY A 132 -6.66 -15.73 1.93
CA GLY A 132 -5.39 -15.74 2.64
C GLY A 132 -4.44 -14.74 2.04
N VAL A 133 -3.24 -14.67 2.60
CA VAL A 133 -2.20 -13.76 2.12
C VAL A 133 -0.99 -14.58 1.68
N PRO A 134 -0.25 -14.13 0.65
CA PRO A 134 -0.51 -12.90 -0.11
C PRO A 134 -1.62 -13.08 -1.15
N THR A 135 -2.35 -12.00 -1.39
CA THR A 135 -3.29 -11.92 -2.50
C THR A 135 -2.98 -10.65 -3.26
N TYR A 136 -2.97 -10.73 -4.59
CA TYR A 136 -2.61 -9.61 -5.45
C TYR A 136 -3.78 -9.24 -6.35
N ILE A 137 -4.03 -7.93 -6.45
CA ILE A 137 -5.04 -7.40 -7.36
C ILE A 137 -4.34 -6.39 -8.26
N ILE A 138 -4.60 -6.48 -9.57
CA ILE A 138 -4.07 -5.52 -10.52
C ILE A 138 -5.21 -4.65 -11.01
N VAL A 139 -5.01 -3.33 -10.92
CA VAL A 139 -5.99 -2.32 -11.32
C VAL A 139 -5.39 -1.55 -12.49
N ASP A 140 -6.16 -1.36 -13.56
CA ASP A 140 -5.67 -0.63 -14.73
C ASP A 140 -5.74 0.88 -14.53
N LYS A 141 -5.31 1.63 -15.54
CA LYS A 141 -5.24 3.09 -15.46
C LYS A 141 -6.60 3.75 -15.31
N GLU A 142 -7.66 3.06 -15.69
CA GLU A 142 -9.04 3.54 -15.57
C GLU A 142 -9.67 3.18 -14.23
N GLY A 143 -8.95 2.46 -13.38
CA GLY A 143 -9.45 2.06 -12.06
C GLY A 143 -10.23 0.76 -12.07
N ALA A 144 -10.14 -0.02 -13.13
CA ALA A 144 -10.82 -1.31 -13.22
C ALA A 144 -9.93 -2.44 -12.70
N VAL A 145 -10.50 -3.34 -11.91
CA VAL A 145 -9.80 -4.54 -11.46
C VAL A 145 -9.74 -5.51 -12.62
N ILE A 146 -8.54 -5.84 -13.08
CA ILE A 146 -8.35 -6.68 -14.26
C ILE A 146 -7.78 -8.05 -13.94
N GLN A 147 -7.23 -8.25 -12.75
CA GLN A 147 -6.62 -9.53 -12.39
C GLN A 147 -6.57 -9.69 -10.88
N LYS A 148 -6.72 -10.95 -10.42
CA LYS A 148 -6.53 -11.32 -9.02
C LYS A 148 -5.71 -12.61 -8.97
N HIS A 149 -4.70 -12.63 -8.11
CA HIS A 149 -3.90 -13.82 -7.85
C HIS A 149 -3.97 -14.16 -6.37
N THR A 150 -4.39 -15.39 -6.08
CA THR A 150 -4.31 -15.92 -4.72
C THR A 150 -2.97 -16.63 -4.60
N GLY A 151 -2.09 -16.08 -3.75
CA GLY A 151 -0.70 -16.52 -3.69
C GLY A 151 0.15 -15.82 -4.74
N PHE A 152 1.47 -15.92 -4.58
CA PHE A 152 2.40 -15.24 -5.48
C PHE A 152 2.55 -16.04 -6.79
N PRO A 153 2.18 -15.45 -7.92
CA PRO A 153 2.24 -16.15 -9.21
C PRO A 153 3.63 -16.19 -9.86
N GLY A 154 4.60 -15.53 -9.24
CA GLY A 154 5.95 -15.41 -9.79
C GLY A 154 6.22 -14.02 -10.34
N VAL A 155 7.49 -13.62 -10.32
CA VAL A 155 7.91 -12.28 -10.75
C VAL A 155 7.58 -12.04 -12.21
N ASP A 156 7.84 -13.04 -13.06
CA ASP A 156 7.65 -12.86 -14.50
C ASP A 156 6.18 -12.62 -14.85
N THR A 157 5.27 -13.32 -14.20
CA THR A 157 3.84 -13.14 -14.41
C THR A 157 3.40 -11.73 -14.00
N VAL A 158 3.80 -11.30 -12.81
CA VAL A 158 3.45 -9.97 -12.30
C VAL A 158 4.02 -8.88 -13.20
N LYS A 159 5.29 -8.99 -13.56
CA LYS A 159 5.97 -8.02 -14.40
C LYS A 159 5.28 -7.88 -15.75
N LYS A 160 4.96 -9.00 -16.38
CA LYS A 160 4.29 -9.00 -17.68
C LYS A 160 2.93 -8.32 -17.60
N GLU A 161 2.15 -8.63 -16.57
CA GLU A 161 0.82 -8.04 -16.41
C GLU A 161 0.90 -6.53 -16.17
N LEU A 162 1.86 -6.09 -15.37
CA LEU A 162 2.04 -4.67 -15.11
C LEU A 162 2.52 -3.93 -16.35
N MET A 163 3.44 -4.51 -17.10
CA MET A 163 3.98 -3.89 -18.32
C MET A 163 2.94 -3.78 -19.42
N THR A 164 2.09 -4.77 -19.54
CA THR A 164 1.06 -4.79 -20.60
C THR A 164 0.08 -3.64 -20.42
N ARG A 165 -0.14 -3.16 -19.20
CA ARG A 165 -1.12 -2.13 -18.88
C ARG A 165 -0.50 -0.75 -18.63
N SER A 166 0.79 -0.70 -18.40
CA SER A 166 1.45 0.58 -18.06
C SER A 166 1.73 1.47 -19.28
#